data_275882a349762ecd9833fbd22b73c3f6
#
_entry.id   275882a349762ecd9833fbd22b73c3f6
#
_cell.length_a   1.000
_cell.length_b   1.000
_cell.length_c   1.000
_cell.angle_alpha   90.00
_cell.angle_beta   90.00
_cell.angle_gamma   90.00
#
_symmetry.space_group_name_H-M   'P 1'
#
loop_
_entity.id
_entity.type
_entity.pdbx_description
1 polymer ?
#
loop_
_entity_poly.entity_id
_entity_poly.type
_entity_poly.pdbx_seq_one_letter_code
_entity_poly.pdbx_strand_id
1 'polypeptide(L)'
;MSDKVRMIAPHLTVLMDDGAVHHIQANNFDMLIYERTARKKGWPSPQEAQIEWMTYLAWHGLVRESQISKDTSYEDFVAGCVSIDPTPVDVDPTLPVPETG
;
A
#
# COMPACT_ATOMS: atom_id res chain seq x y z
N MET A 1 7.82 -10.57 21.33
CA MET A 1 7.51 -10.45 21.05
C MET A 1 6.96 -10.51 20.51
N SER A 2 6.56 -10.44 20.29
CA SER A 2 5.98 -10.42 19.74
C SER A 2 5.57 -10.33 18.98
N ASP A 3 5.47 -10.12 18.66
CA ASP A 3 5.17 -9.94 17.87
C ASP A 3 4.72 -10.45 17.11
N LYS A 4 4.52 -10.69 17.02
CA LYS A 4 4.14 -11.29 16.30
C LYS A 4 2.92 -11.35 15.77
N VAL A 5 2.07 -11.23 16.03
CA VAL A 5 0.81 -11.22 15.57
C VAL A 5 0.37 -9.95 15.06
N ARG A 6 1.02 -9.01 14.95
CA ARG A 6 0.57 -7.75 14.57
C ARG A 6 0.39 -7.68 13.09
N MET A 7 -0.46 -6.78 12.67
CA MET A 7 -0.65 -6.52 11.30
C MET A 7 0.57 -5.87 10.73
N ILE A 8 1.05 -6.35 9.63
CA ILE A 8 2.25 -5.82 9.03
C ILE A 8 1.86 -4.95 7.87
N ALA A 9 2.39 -3.75 7.85
CA ALA A 9 2.10 -2.83 6.77
C ALA A 9 2.72 -3.35 5.48
N PRO A 10 1.98 -3.34 4.40
CA PRO A 10 2.46 -3.95 3.17
C PRO A 10 3.44 -3.08 2.42
N HIS A 11 4.28 -3.72 1.64
CA HIS A 11 5.13 -3.05 0.69
C HIS A 11 4.46 -3.24 -0.67
N LEU A 12 4.22 -2.15 -1.37
CA LEU A 12 3.40 -2.19 -2.56
C LEU A 12 4.17 -1.68 -3.78
N THR A 13 3.97 -2.35 -4.90
CA THR A 13 4.50 -1.90 -6.17
C THR A 13 3.32 -1.46 -7.02
N VAL A 14 3.36 -0.23 -7.49
CA VAL A 14 2.25 0.41 -8.20
C VAL A 14 2.65 0.69 -9.63
N LEU A 15 1.84 0.23 -10.56
CA LEU A 15 2.04 0.55 -11.98
C LEU A 15 0.97 1.53 -12.40
N MET A 16 1.38 2.65 -12.96
CA MET A 16 0.44 3.67 -13.42
C MET A 16 0.26 3.55 -14.94
N ASP A 17 -0.79 4.15 -15.44
CA ASP A 17 -1.15 4.01 -16.85
C ASP A 17 -0.20 4.75 -17.79
N ASP A 18 0.63 5.64 -17.25
CA ASP A 18 1.66 6.30 -18.05
C ASP A 18 2.98 5.53 -18.03
N GLY A 19 2.97 4.34 -17.45
CA GLY A 19 4.17 3.52 -17.37
C GLY A 19 5.03 3.75 -16.14
N ALA A 20 4.68 4.71 -15.31
CA ALA A 20 5.45 4.96 -14.10
C ALA A 20 5.27 3.80 -13.13
N VAL A 21 6.34 3.44 -12.46
CA VAL A 21 6.31 2.40 -11.44
C VAL A 21 6.77 3.02 -10.14
N HIS A 22 5.99 2.83 -9.10
CA HIS A 22 6.32 3.35 -7.79
C HIS A 22 6.40 2.22 -6.78
N HIS A 23 7.27 2.37 -5.82
CA HIS A 23 7.36 1.42 -4.72
C HIS A 23 7.11 2.20 -3.44
N ILE A 24 6.25 1.66 -2.59
CA ILE A 24 5.91 2.34 -1.37
C ILE A 24 5.78 1.34 -0.24
N GLN A 25 6.38 1.66 0.89
CA GLN A 25 6.19 0.90 2.12
C GLN A 25 5.14 1.63 2.93
N ALA A 26 3.98 1.05 3.04
CA ALA A 26 2.94 1.63 3.89
C ALA A 26 3.41 1.58 5.33
N ASN A 27 2.89 2.46 6.14
CA ASN A 27 3.26 2.47 7.56
C ASN A 27 1.99 2.54 8.39
N ASN A 28 2.18 2.55 9.69
CA ASN A 28 1.04 2.53 10.59
C ASN A 28 0.14 3.76 10.41
N PHE A 29 0.74 4.89 10.09
CA PHE A 29 -0.05 6.09 9.86
C PHE A 29 -0.98 5.91 8.66
N ASP A 30 -0.45 5.33 7.57
CA ASP A 30 -1.28 5.06 6.40
C ASP A 30 -2.44 4.15 6.77
N MET A 31 -2.17 3.13 7.57
CA MET A 31 -3.20 2.17 7.94
C MET A 31 -4.25 2.80 8.85
N LEU A 32 -3.81 3.66 9.76
CA LEU A 32 -4.73 4.33 10.66
C LEU A 32 -5.65 5.28 9.90
N ILE A 33 -5.11 6.02 8.96
CA ILE A 33 -5.91 6.95 8.17
C ILE A 33 -6.91 6.15 7.32
N TYR A 34 -6.49 5.01 6.79
CA TYR A 34 -7.42 4.18 6.05
C TYR A 34 -8.58 3.75 6.95
N GLU A 35 -8.29 3.30 8.16
CA GLU A 35 -9.34 2.86 9.06
C GLU A 35 -10.33 3.97 9.38
N ARG A 36 -9.81 5.15 9.62
CA ARG A 36 -10.69 6.29 9.92
C ARG A 36 -11.55 6.66 8.74
N THR A 37 -10.96 6.64 7.55
CA THR A 37 -11.69 6.99 6.35
C THR A 37 -12.74 5.92 6.03
N ALA A 38 -12.36 4.67 6.16
CA ALA A 38 -13.27 3.56 5.87
C ALA A 38 -14.47 3.59 6.82
N ARG A 39 -14.21 3.88 8.09
CA ARG A 39 -15.29 3.96 9.05
C ARG A 39 -16.24 5.11 8.72
N LYS A 40 -15.67 6.25 8.33
CA LYS A 40 -16.48 7.40 7.99
C LYS A 40 -17.30 7.16 6.72
N LYS A 41 -16.74 6.45 5.76
CA LYS A 41 -17.40 6.24 4.48
C LYS A 41 -18.16 4.93 4.40
N GLY A 42 -18.08 4.12 5.42
CA GLY A 42 -18.79 2.84 5.40
C GLY A 42 -18.16 1.81 4.49
N TRP A 43 -16.84 1.89 4.29
CA TRP A 43 -16.17 0.92 3.44
C TRP A 43 -16.05 -0.42 4.17
N PRO A 44 -15.98 -1.52 3.41
CA PRO A 44 -15.82 -2.83 4.03
C PRO A 44 -14.45 -2.97 4.69
N SER A 45 -14.30 -4.02 5.46
CA SER A 45 -13.03 -4.30 6.11
C SER A 45 -11.97 -4.67 5.07
N PRO A 46 -10.70 -4.61 5.41
CA PRO A 46 -9.65 -4.99 4.47
C PRO A 46 -9.80 -6.43 3.97
N GLN A 47 -10.31 -7.34 4.80
CA GLN A 47 -10.50 -8.69 4.34
C GLN A 47 -11.55 -8.78 3.26
N GLU A 48 -12.52 -7.89 3.29
CA GLU A 48 -13.59 -7.90 2.32
C GLU A 48 -13.29 -7.06 1.10
N ALA A 49 -12.42 -6.07 1.25
CA ALA A 49 -12.11 -5.18 0.15
C ALA A 49 -10.61 -4.95 0.08
N GLN A 50 -9.88 -6.03 -0.14
CA GLN A 50 -8.43 -5.96 -0.10
C GLN A 50 -7.86 -5.04 -1.17
N ILE A 51 -8.47 -5.01 -2.35
CA ILE A 51 -7.98 -4.13 -3.40
C ILE A 51 -8.16 -2.67 -3.04
N GLU A 52 -9.30 -2.32 -2.45
CA GLU A 52 -9.54 -0.95 -2.01
C GLU A 52 -8.52 -0.56 -0.94
N TRP A 53 -8.29 -1.46 -0.01
CA TRP A 53 -7.34 -1.22 1.06
C TRP A 53 -5.94 -0.96 0.52
N MET A 54 -5.46 -1.83 -0.36
CA MET A 54 -4.12 -1.66 -0.93
C MET A 54 -4.02 -0.40 -1.75
N THR A 55 -5.05 -0.10 -2.52
CA THR A 55 -5.05 1.08 -3.37
C THR A 55 -4.98 2.35 -2.53
N TYR A 56 -5.76 2.39 -1.46
CA TYR A 56 -5.75 3.56 -0.60
C TYR A 56 -4.40 3.71 0.10
N LEU A 57 -3.84 2.60 0.59
CA LEU A 57 -2.55 2.67 1.26
C LEU A 57 -1.47 3.13 0.29
N ALA A 58 -1.52 2.67 -0.95
CA ALA A 58 -0.55 3.09 -1.94
C ALA A 58 -0.66 4.58 -2.20
N TRP A 59 -1.87 5.07 -2.43
CA TRP A 59 -2.07 6.49 -2.69
C TRP A 59 -1.59 7.34 -1.52
N HIS A 60 -2.03 6.99 -0.33
CA HIS A 60 -1.69 7.78 0.84
C HIS A 60 -0.18 7.77 1.09
N GLY A 61 0.44 6.61 0.94
CA GLY A 61 1.88 6.51 1.15
C GLY A 61 2.67 7.26 0.10
N LEU A 62 2.25 7.19 -1.16
CA LEU A 62 2.96 7.89 -2.23
C LEU A 62 2.85 9.39 -2.06
N VAL A 63 1.70 9.89 -1.63
CA VAL A 63 1.56 11.31 -1.35
C VAL A 63 2.43 11.69 -0.15
N ARG A 64 2.40 10.86 0.90
CA ARG A 64 3.17 11.13 2.10
C ARG A 64 4.67 11.23 1.79
N GLU A 65 5.14 10.39 0.87
CA GLU A 65 6.55 10.38 0.52
C GLU A 65 6.86 11.29 -0.67
N SER A 66 5.89 12.04 -1.12
CA SER A 66 6.06 12.98 -2.22
C SER A 66 6.48 12.32 -3.52
N GLN A 67 6.14 11.05 -3.70
CA GLN A 67 6.39 10.38 -4.97
C GLN A 67 5.34 10.77 -6.00
N ILE A 68 4.17 11.20 -5.55
CA ILE A 68 3.17 11.79 -6.43
C ILE A 68 2.71 13.09 -5.77
N SER A 69 2.10 13.95 -6.56
CA SER A 69 1.69 15.25 -6.08
C SER A 69 0.66 15.14 -4.95
N LYS A 70 0.81 15.96 -3.95
CA LYS A 70 -0.17 16.02 -2.88
C LYS A 70 -1.52 16.49 -3.37
N ASP A 71 -1.57 17.05 -4.57
CA ASP A 71 -2.82 17.50 -5.15
C ASP A 71 -3.54 16.36 -5.88
N THR A 72 -2.94 15.19 -5.96
CA THR A 72 -3.58 14.06 -6.58
C THR A 72 -4.63 13.52 -5.64
N SER A 73 -5.89 13.58 -6.03
CA SER A 73 -6.94 13.02 -5.19
C SER A 73 -6.91 11.50 -5.26
N TYR A 74 -7.54 10.87 -4.29
CA TYR A 74 -7.64 9.41 -4.33
C TYR A 74 -8.32 8.96 -5.62
N GLU A 75 -9.38 9.65 -6.03
CA GLU A 75 -10.10 9.25 -7.23
C GLU A 75 -9.23 9.39 -8.48
N ASP A 76 -8.44 10.45 -8.56
CA ASP A 76 -7.53 10.59 -9.68
C ASP A 76 -6.48 9.49 -9.70
N PHE A 77 -5.99 9.13 -8.51
CA PHE A 77 -5.02 8.04 -8.44
C PHE A 77 -5.64 6.74 -8.89
N VAL A 78 -6.86 6.46 -8.43
CA VAL A 78 -7.55 5.23 -8.81
C VAL A 78 -7.70 5.15 -10.31
N ALA A 79 -8.05 6.27 -10.93
CA ALA A 79 -8.29 6.28 -12.37
C ALA A 79 -7.03 5.99 -13.16
N GLY A 80 -5.87 6.37 -12.65
CA GLY A 80 -4.62 6.17 -13.37
C GLY A 80 -3.83 4.95 -12.96
N CYS A 81 -4.32 4.19 -11.99
CA CYS A 81 -3.59 3.06 -11.46
C CYS A 81 -3.95 1.79 -12.23
N VAL A 82 -2.94 1.15 -12.81
CA VAL A 82 -3.19 -0.07 -13.57
C VAL A 82 -3.15 -1.29 -12.67
N SER A 83 -2.19 -1.37 -11.76
CA SER A 83 -2.12 -2.51 -10.87
C SER A 83 -1.35 -2.15 -9.62
N ILE A 84 -1.65 -2.85 -8.56
CA ILE A 84 -0.92 -2.74 -7.30
C ILE A 84 -0.62 -4.15 -6.83
N ASP A 85 0.65 -4.45 -6.66
CA ASP A 85 1.07 -5.76 -6.22
C ASP A 85 1.68 -5.66 -4.84
N PRO A 86 1.19 -6.44 -3.91
CA PRO A 86 1.85 -6.51 -2.60
C PRO A 86 3.15 -7.28 -2.75
N THR A 87 4.22 -6.66 -2.36
CA THR A 87 5.52 -7.31 -2.40
C THR A 87 5.74 -7.95 -1.05
N PRO A 88 6.13 -9.21 -1.03
CA PRO A 88 6.41 -9.83 0.26
C PRO A 88 7.52 -9.08 0.94
N VAL A 89 7.20 -8.56 2.10
CA VAL A 89 8.16 -7.79 2.82
C VAL A 89 8.88 -8.59 3.77
N ASP A 90 8.49 -9.79 3.90
CA ASP A 90 9.06 -10.64 4.89
C ASP A 90 10.36 -11.21 4.46
N VAL A 91 10.92 -10.73 3.41
CA VAL A 91 12.19 -11.23 3.02
C VAL A 91 13.16 -10.92 4.10
N ASP A 92 13.60 -11.94 4.72
CA ASP A 92 14.55 -11.79 5.79
C ASP A 92 15.89 -11.51 5.17
N PRO A 93 16.48 -10.40 5.47
CA PRO A 93 17.76 -10.08 4.86
C PRO A 93 18.84 -11.06 5.22
N THR A 94 18.63 -11.86 6.24
CA THR A 94 19.63 -12.85 6.56
C THR A 94 19.44 -14.12 5.78
N LEU A 95 18.36 -14.27 5.05
CA LEU A 95 18.18 -15.43 4.25
C LEU A 95 18.91 -15.28 2.95
N PRO A 96 19.57 -16.32 2.52
CA PRO A 96 20.14 -16.26 1.21
C PRO A 96 19.01 -16.14 0.26
N VAL A 97 19.12 -15.20 -0.52
CA VAL A 97 18.11 -15.03 -1.45
C VAL A 97 18.20 -16.13 -2.39
N PRO A 98 17.35 -16.71 -2.56
CA PRO A 98 17.42 -17.81 -3.41
C PRO A 98 17.74 -17.44 -4.79
N GLU A 99 18.27 -17.19 -4.36
CA GLU A 99 18.51 -16.88 -4.99
C GLU A 99 18.45 -17.28 -5.73
N THR A 100 18.14 -17.35 -5.73
CA THR A 100 17.91 -17.57 -5.95
C THR A 100 17.95 -17.79 -6.22
N GLY A 101 18.02 -18.01 -6.30
CA GLY A 101 18.08 -17.96 -6.26
C GLY A 101 18.05 -17.92 -6.30
#